data_efbd3c60f1099008d089cc66a680fa79
#
_entry.id   efbd3c60f1099008d089cc66a680fa79
#
_cell.length_a   1.000
_cell.length_b   1.000
_cell.length_c   1.000
_cell.angle_alpha   90.00
_cell.angle_beta   90.00
_cell.angle_gamma   90.00
#
_symmetry.space_group_name_H-M   'P 1'
#
loop_
_entity.id
_entity.type
_entity.pdbx_description
1 polymer ?
#
loop_
_entity_poly.entity_id
_entity_poly.type
_entity_poly.pdbx_seq_one_letter_code
_entity_poly.pdbx_strand_id
1 'polypeptide(L)'
;MLEMPVLETARLIIRPFVMDDLDVIHPILNVSFGEVPLEERREWLQWATLNHVALARLYQPPYGDRAMVLKASGAVIGSVGLVPAFGTYRLLPSFRRDGEAEDAFVQPEFALFWAVAPAHQRQGYAVEAAQGLIDWAFKQFRIRRIIAETGYDNVASQGVMQRLGMTLERNPKPEERPWFQVVGVLYNPAAG
;
A
#
# COMPACT_ATOMS: atom_id res chain seq x y z
N MET A 1 5.15 20.67 8.17
CA MET A 1 5.24 20.02 6.85
C MET A 1 4.95 18.54 7.07
N LEU A 2 4.02 17.96 6.30
CA LEU A 2 3.66 16.54 6.42
C LEU A 2 4.64 15.69 5.60
N GLU A 3 5.85 15.56 6.10
CA GLU A 3 6.87 14.75 5.46
C GLU A 3 6.98 13.40 6.17
N MET A 4 6.89 12.30 5.41
CA MET A 4 7.12 11.00 5.98
C MET A 4 8.64 10.75 6.07
N PRO A 5 9.16 10.47 7.27
CA PRO A 5 10.58 10.19 7.43
C PRO A 5 10.95 8.85 6.77
N VAL A 6 12.25 8.58 6.69
CA VAL A 6 12.74 7.21 6.51
C VAL A 6 12.32 6.41 7.74
N LEU A 7 11.63 5.28 7.50
CA LEU A 7 11.21 4.39 8.58
C LEU A 7 12.19 3.21 8.68
N GLU A 8 12.47 2.82 9.90
CA GLU A 8 13.31 1.66 10.18
C GLU A 8 12.52 0.60 10.96
N THR A 9 12.64 -0.63 10.52
CA THR A 9 12.11 -1.81 11.20
C THR A 9 13.26 -2.70 11.70
N ALA A 10 12.99 -3.90 12.16
CA ALA A 10 14.04 -4.81 12.60
C ALA A 10 15.04 -5.13 11.47
N ARG A 11 14.55 -5.39 10.24
CA ARG A 11 15.36 -5.86 9.10
C ARG A 11 15.38 -4.91 7.91
N LEU A 12 14.49 -3.89 7.87
CA LEU A 12 14.27 -3.03 6.70
C LEU A 12 14.51 -1.57 7.00
N ILE A 13 14.92 -0.85 5.95
CA ILE A 13 14.81 0.60 5.81
C ILE A 13 13.74 0.85 4.75
N ILE A 14 12.73 1.65 5.08
CA ILE A 14 11.67 2.08 4.17
C ILE A 14 11.92 3.55 3.85
N ARG A 15 12.39 3.81 2.64
CA ARG A 15 12.82 5.15 2.19
C ARG A 15 12.14 5.58 0.91
N PRO A 16 12.12 6.88 0.58
CA PRO A 16 11.77 7.31 -0.77
C PRO A 16 12.63 6.60 -1.82
N PHE A 17 12.04 6.39 -3.00
CA PHE A 17 12.81 5.94 -4.16
C PHE A 17 13.79 7.02 -4.64
N VAL A 18 14.88 6.57 -5.23
CA VAL A 18 15.83 7.38 -6.00
C VAL A 18 15.94 6.82 -7.41
N MET A 19 16.44 7.61 -8.37
CA MET A 19 16.50 7.17 -9.77
C MET A 19 17.40 5.95 -9.97
N ASP A 20 18.40 5.76 -9.12
CA ASP A 20 19.32 4.62 -9.15
C ASP A 20 18.62 3.28 -8.79
N ASP A 21 17.41 3.33 -8.24
CA ASP A 21 16.63 2.12 -7.95
C ASP A 21 15.96 1.52 -9.20
N LEU A 22 16.01 2.19 -10.37
CA LEU A 22 15.24 1.83 -11.56
C LEU A 22 15.46 0.37 -11.99
N ASP A 23 16.71 -0.02 -12.16
CA ASP A 23 17.07 -1.34 -12.72
C ASP A 23 16.67 -2.49 -11.79
N VAL A 24 16.67 -2.25 -10.47
CA VAL A 24 16.29 -3.26 -9.49
C VAL A 24 14.78 -3.30 -9.28
N ILE A 25 14.08 -2.15 -9.28
CA ILE A 25 12.64 -2.12 -9.00
C ILE A 25 11.79 -2.49 -10.22
N HIS A 26 12.27 -2.25 -11.44
CA HIS A 26 11.56 -2.55 -12.68
C HIS A 26 11.10 -4.01 -12.76
N PRO A 27 11.97 -5.03 -12.66
CA PRO A 27 11.55 -6.42 -12.71
C PRO A 27 10.65 -6.82 -11.53
N ILE A 28 10.85 -6.24 -10.35
CA ILE A 28 10.03 -6.54 -9.16
C ILE A 28 8.58 -6.10 -9.37
N LEU A 29 8.38 -4.89 -9.87
CA LEU A 29 7.03 -4.36 -10.11
C LEU A 29 6.38 -5.03 -11.32
N ASN A 30 7.14 -5.42 -12.34
CA ASN A 30 6.60 -6.17 -13.48
C ASN A 30 6.01 -7.53 -13.06
N VAL A 31 6.69 -8.25 -12.18
CA VAL A 31 6.15 -9.50 -11.61
C VAL A 31 4.91 -9.27 -10.75
N SER A 32 4.84 -8.14 -10.04
CA SER A 32 3.77 -7.88 -9.08
C SER A 32 2.52 -7.25 -9.70
N PHE A 33 2.67 -6.39 -10.71
CA PHE A 33 1.60 -5.54 -11.24
C PHE A 33 1.43 -5.61 -12.76
N GLY A 34 2.18 -6.46 -13.44
CA GLY A 34 2.18 -6.58 -14.89
C GLY A 34 3.36 -5.89 -15.55
N GLU A 35 3.70 -6.41 -16.73
CA GLU A 35 4.85 -5.93 -17.50
C GLU A 35 4.58 -4.56 -18.12
N VAL A 36 5.54 -3.65 -17.95
CA VAL A 36 5.60 -2.36 -18.65
C VAL A 36 7.00 -2.18 -19.23
N PRO A 37 7.18 -1.38 -20.31
CA PRO A 37 8.49 -1.03 -20.82
C PRO A 37 9.35 -0.30 -19.77
N LEU A 38 10.68 -0.45 -19.87
CA LEU A 38 11.61 0.20 -18.93
C LEU A 38 11.45 1.73 -18.91
N GLU A 39 11.15 2.33 -20.07
CA GLU A 39 10.96 3.79 -20.15
C GLU A 39 9.72 4.26 -19.39
N GLU A 40 8.62 3.53 -19.52
CA GLU A 40 7.40 3.81 -18.72
C GLU A 40 7.67 3.66 -17.21
N ARG A 41 8.47 2.65 -16.82
CA ARG A 41 8.90 2.49 -15.42
C ARG A 41 9.80 3.64 -14.97
N ARG A 42 10.63 4.17 -15.83
CA ARG A 42 11.47 5.34 -15.57
C ARG A 42 10.62 6.60 -15.32
N GLU A 43 9.61 6.84 -16.15
CA GLU A 43 8.67 7.96 -15.98
C GLU A 43 7.92 7.85 -14.65
N TRP A 44 7.42 6.65 -14.33
CA TRP A 44 6.80 6.39 -13.03
C TRP A 44 7.76 6.67 -11.87
N LEU A 45 9.02 6.25 -11.96
CA LEU A 45 10.00 6.46 -10.89
C LEU A 45 10.35 7.95 -10.73
N GLN A 46 10.46 8.69 -11.83
CA GLN A 46 10.62 10.15 -11.80
C GLN A 46 9.45 10.80 -11.06
N TRP A 47 8.22 10.42 -11.41
CA TRP A 47 7.03 10.90 -10.73
C TRP A 47 7.06 10.55 -9.23
N ALA A 48 7.36 9.30 -8.87
CA ALA A 48 7.42 8.87 -7.47
C ALA A 48 8.44 9.67 -6.66
N THR A 49 9.61 9.95 -7.23
CA THR A 49 10.67 10.74 -6.60
C THR A 49 10.24 12.20 -6.41
N LEU A 50 9.66 12.83 -7.45
CA LEU A 50 9.19 14.21 -7.39
C LEU A 50 7.98 14.37 -6.47
N ASN A 51 7.06 13.42 -6.50
CA ASN A 51 5.84 13.43 -5.72
C ASN A 51 6.13 13.47 -4.21
N HIS A 52 7.13 12.73 -3.77
CA HIS A 52 7.55 12.73 -2.37
C HIS A 52 7.87 14.13 -1.84
N VAL A 53 8.57 14.94 -2.63
CA VAL A 53 8.93 16.34 -2.27
C VAL A 53 7.74 17.28 -2.49
N ALA A 54 7.00 17.09 -3.58
CA ALA A 54 5.89 17.98 -3.97
C ALA A 54 4.73 17.92 -2.97
N LEU A 55 4.33 16.73 -2.54
CA LEU A 55 3.24 16.57 -1.57
C LEU A 55 3.53 17.28 -0.25
N ALA A 56 4.77 17.19 0.24
CA ALA A 56 5.18 17.88 1.46
C ALA A 56 5.05 19.41 1.33
N ARG A 57 5.41 19.97 0.18
CA ARG A 57 5.29 21.41 -0.12
C ARG A 57 3.82 21.85 -0.25
N LEU A 58 2.96 20.97 -0.73
CA LEU A 58 1.54 21.24 -0.93
C LEU A 58 0.70 20.95 0.32
N TYR A 59 1.32 20.61 1.44
CA TYR A 59 0.64 20.21 2.69
C TYR A 59 -0.31 19.02 2.50
N GLN A 60 0.00 18.15 1.54
CA GLN A 60 -0.75 16.93 1.30
C GLN A 60 -0.13 15.73 2.02
N PRO A 61 -0.92 14.71 2.34
CA PRO A 61 -0.39 13.48 2.92
C PRO A 61 0.68 12.86 2.01
N PRO A 62 1.75 12.28 2.56
CA PRO A 62 2.82 11.68 1.78
C PRO A 62 2.41 10.32 1.23
N TYR A 63 1.58 10.33 0.20
CA TYR A 63 1.23 9.14 -0.57
C TYR A 63 2.41 8.59 -1.35
N GLY A 64 2.21 7.37 -1.86
CA GLY A 64 3.03 6.77 -2.89
C GLY A 64 3.98 5.71 -2.38
N ASP A 65 4.77 5.27 -3.32
CA ASP A 65 5.65 4.13 -3.21
C ASP A 65 6.91 4.48 -2.46
N ARG A 66 7.40 3.49 -1.69
CA ARG A 66 8.68 3.56 -0.99
C ARG A 66 9.47 2.29 -1.20
N ALA A 67 10.76 2.42 -1.34
CA ALA A 67 11.66 1.30 -1.45
C ALA A 67 11.78 0.55 -0.12
N MET A 68 11.67 -0.78 -0.17
CA MET A 68 12.04 -1.67 0.92
C MET A 68 13.50 -2.10 0.75
N VAL A 69 14.37 -1.68 1.67
CA VAL A 69 15.80 -1.94 1.61
C VAL A 69 16.21 -2.84 2.77
N LEU A 70 16.92 -3.92 2.47
CA LEU A 70 17.49 -4.80 3.51
C LEU A 70 18.62 -4.10 4.25
N LYS A 71 18.56 -4.00 5.57
CA LYS A 71 19.64 -3.44 6.40
C LYS A 71 20.95 -4.22 6.26
N ALA A 72 20.85 -5.54 6.12
CA ALA A 72 22.02 -6.41 6.07
C ALA A 72 22.89 -6.25 4.83
N SER A 73 22.30 -5.86 3.68
CA SER A 73 23.00 -5.81 2.39
C SER A 73 22.89 -4.47 1.68
N GLY A 74 21.99 -3.60 2.08
CA GLY A 74 21.65 -2.40 1.35
C GLY A 74 20.83 -2.65 0.08
N ALA A 75 20.41 -3.88 -0.18
CA ALA A 75 19.68 -4.24 -1.40
C ALA A 75 18.22 -3.79 -1.33
N VAL A 76 17.71 -3.19 -2.42
CA VAL A 76 16.27 -2.95 -2.61
C VAL A 76 15.61 -4.27 -2.95
N ILE A 77 14.62 -4.68 -2.18
CA ILE A 77 13.91 -5.95 -2.31
C ILE A 77 12.44 -5.81 -2.65
N GLY A 78 11.94 -4.60 -2.78
CA GLY A 78 10.54 -4.37 -3.09
C GLY A 78 10.06 -2.95 -2.88
N SER A 79 8.76 -2.80 -2.96
CA SER A 79 8.03 -1.57 -2.72
C SER A 79 6.91 -1.77 -1.71
N VAL A 80 6.65 -0.76 -0.90
CA VAL A 80 5.51 -0.65 0.01
C VAL A 80 5.01 0.78 -0.01
N GLY A 81 3.70 1.00 0.10
CA GLY A 81 3.20 2.36 0.07
C GLY A 81 1.76 2.50 0.52
N LEU A 82 1.38 3.76 0.72
CA LEU A 82 0.01 4.20 0.95
C LEU A 82 -0.42 5.04 -0.24
N VAL A 83 -1.58 4.72 -0.81
CA VAL A 83 -2.15 5.45 -1.94
C VAL A 83 -3.59 5.85 -1.64
N PRO A 84 -4.09 6.97 -2.18
CA PRO A 84 -5.50 7.25 -2.12
C PRO A 84 -6.26 6.23 -2.96
N ALA A 85 -7.29 5.63 -2.37
CA ALA A 85 -8.20 4.71 -3.04
C ALA A 85 -9.62 5.27 -3.02
N PHE A 86 -10.34 5.05 -4.12
CA PHE A 86 -11.73 5.47 -4.28
C PHE A 86 -12.56 4.27 -4.69
N GLY A 87 -13.56 3.92 -3.92
CA GLY A 87 -14.40 2.76 -4.18
C GLY A 87 -15.78 2.84 -3.57
N THR A 88 -16.65 1.94 -4.04
CA THR A 88 -17.98 1.73 -3.48
C THR A 88 -17.90 0.84 -2.22
N TYR A 89 -17.05 1.25 -1.28
CA TYR A 89 -16.75 0.46 -0.08
C TYR A 89 -17.98 0.15 0.77
N ARG A 90 -19.06 0.91 0.64
CA ARG A 90 -20.34 0.64 1.35
C ARG A 90 -20.98 -0.71 1.00
N LEU A 91 -20.57 -1.34 -0.08
CA LEU A 91 -20.93 -2.73 -0.38
C LEU A 91 -20.39 -3.70 0.68
N LEU A 92 -19.41 -3.28 1.47
CA LEU A 92 -18.72 -4.09 2.46
C LEU A 92 -19.23 -3.79 3.88
N PRO A 93 -19.42 -4.80 4.74
CA PRO A 93 -19.95 -4.63 6.10
C PRO A 93 -19.25 -3.57 6.95
N SER A 94 -17.91 -3.53 6.92
CA SER A 94 -17.11 -2.55 7.69
C SER A 94 -17.36 -1.08 7.33
N PHE A 95 -18.05 -0.80 6.22
CA PHE A 95 -18.28 0.57 5.75
C PHE A 95 -19.74 0.99 5.80
N ARG A 96 -20.62 0.06 6.13
CA ARG A 96 -22.07 0.34 6.20
C ARG A 96 -22.38 1.25 7.37
N ARG A 97 -23.35 2.14 7.14
CA ARG A 97 -23.98 2.95 8.17
C ARG A 97 -25.48 2.74 8.11
N ASP A 98 -26.12 2.72 9.26
CA ASP A 98 -27.56 2.53 9.36
C ASP A 98 -28.30 3.62 8.57
N GLY A 99 -29.27 3.20 7.75
CA GLY A 99 -30.13 4.10 6.97
C GLY A 99 -29.50 4.68 5.69
N GLU A 100 -28.26 4.30 5.31
CA GLU A 100 -27.65 4.74 4.07
C GLU A 100 -27.80 3.71 2.95
N ALA A 101 -28.05 4.17 1.71
CA ALA A 101 -28.08 3.31 0.52
C ALA A 101 -26.70 2.67 0.28
N GLU A 102 -26.65 1.41 -0.19
CA GLU A 102 -25.42 0.64 -0.35
C GLU A 102 -24.41 1.23 -1.34
N ASP A 103 -24.89 1.97 -2.34
CA ASP A 103 -24.11 2.46 -3.49
C ASP A 103 -24.16 3.99 -3.67
N ALA A 104 -24.62 4.73 -2.66
CA ALA A 104 -24.96 6.13 -2.81
C ALA A 104 -23.76 7.01 -3.24
N PHE A 105 -22.53 6.74 -2.73
CA PHE A 105 -21.35 7.56 -3.01
C PHE A 105 -20.05 6.78 -2.91
N VAL A 106 -19.10 7.14 -3.77
CA VAL A 106 -17.70 6.71 -3.66
C VAL A 106 -17.05 7.38 -2.45
N GLN A 107 -16.30 6.63 -1.69
CA GLN A 107 -15.61 7.10 -0.48
C GLN A 107 -14.09 7.01 -0.66
N PRO A 108 -13.32 8.08 -0.33
CA PRO A 108 -11.86 8.01 -0.32
C PRO A 108 -11.36 7.25 0.92
N GLU A 109 -10.37 6.40 0.70
CA GLU A 109 -9.68 5.65 1.74
C GLU A 109 -8.16 5.69 1.53
N PHE A 110 -7.38 5.31 2.53
CA PHE A 110 -5.97 5.02 2.38
C PHE A 110 -5.79 3.53 2.10
N ALA A 111 -5.32 3.21 0.92
CA ALA A 111 -4.97 1.85 0.55
C ALA A 111 -3.48 1.59 0.74
N LEU A 112 -3.18 0.49 1.39
CA LEU A 112 -1.84 -0.04 1.58
C LEU A 112 -1.56 -1.08 0.48
N PHE A 113 -0.37 -1.03 -0.09
CA PHE A 113 0.08 -2.04 -1.04
C PHE A 113 1.54 -2.45 -0.78
N TRP A 114 1.94 -3.56 -1.36
CA TRP A 114 3.30 -4.10 -1.30
C TRP A 114 3.64 -4.91 -2.55
N ALA A 115 4.92 -4.89 -2.90
CA ALA A 115 5.54 -5.78 -3.87
C ALA A 115 6.89 -6.24 -3.34
N VAL A 116 7.17 -7.54 -3.38
CA VAL A 116 8.42 -8.11 -2.88
C VAL A 116 9.04 -8.98 -3.98
N ALA A 117 10.33 -8.78 -4.22
CA ALA A 117 11.10 -9.57 -5.18
C ALA A 117 10.92 -11.07 -4.90
N PRO A 118 10.74 -11.94 -5.92
CA PRO A 118 10.48 -13.36 -5.73
C PRO A 118 11.45 -14.06 -4.79
N ALA A 119 12.74 -13.74 -4.88
CA ALA A 119 13.79 -14.30 -4.02
C ALA A 119 13.65 -13.95 -2.53
N HIS A 120 12.86 -12.92 -2.21
CA HIS A 120 12.66 -12.40 -0.85
C HIS A 120 11.23 -12.61 -0.33
N GLN A 121 10.36 -13.25 -1.13
CA GLN A 121 9.00 -13.58 -0.70
C GLN A 121 8.98 -14.62 0.42
N ARG A 122 7.83 -14.74 1.12
CA ARG A 122 7.56 -15.73 2.19
C ARG A 122 8.49 -15.65 3.40
N GLN A 123 9.25 -14.56 3.54
CA GLN A 123 10.17 -14.30 4.67
C GLN A 123 9.62 -13.23 5.65
N GLY A 124 8.38 -12.78 5.44
CA GLY A 124 7.71 -11.82 6.32
C GLY A 124 8.03 -10.35 6.03
N TYR A 125 8.81 -10.02 4.99
CA TYR A 125 9.21 -8.64 4.69
C TYR A 125 8.03 -7.73 4.33
N ALA A 126 7.03 -8.24 3.58
CA ALA A 126 5.83 -7.47 3.28
C ALA A 126 5.07 -7.07 4.55
N VAL A 127 4.88 -8.01 5.48
CA VAL A 127 4.22 -7.74 6.77
C VAL A 127 5.00 -6.73 7.59
N GLU A 128 6.32 -6.90 7.68
CA GLU A 128 7.20 -6.02 8.46
C GLU A 128 7.19 -4.58 7.92
N ALA A 129 7.31 -4.42 6.60
CA ALA A 129 7.30 -3.11 5.97
C ALA A 129 5.92 -2.42 6.10
N ALA A 130 4.86 -3.17 5.82
CA ALA A 130 3.49 -2.68 5.92
C ALA A 130 3.13 -2.27 7.35
N GLN A 131 3.54 -3.04 8.36
CA GLN A 131 3.32 -2.69 9.77
C GLN A 131 4.00 -1.37 10.14
N GLY A 132 5.24 -1.15 9.68
CA GLY A 132 5.93 0.12 9.91
C GLY A 132 5.20 1.32 9.33
N LEU A 133 4.61 1.18 8.12
CA LEU A 133 3.77 2.22 7.52
C LEU A 133 2.46 2.44 8.28
N ILE A 134 1.78 1.36 8.68
CA ILE A 134 0.53 1.41 9.44
C ILE A 134 0.75 2.15 10.75
N ASP A 135 1.74 1.77 11.52
CA ASP A 135 2.06 2.36 12.82
C ASP A 135 2.35 3.86 12.68
N TRP A 136 3.13 4.23 11.67
CA TRP A 136 3.43 5.61 11.38
C TRP A 136 2.19 6.39 10.97
N ALA A 137 1.38 5.87 10.03
CA ALA A 137 0.19 6.55 9.53
C ALA A 137 -0.89 6.73 10.60
N PHE A 138 -1.14 5.71 11.41
CA PHE A 138 -2.09 5.78 12.51
C PHE A 138 -1.67 6.81 13.55
N LYS A 139 -0.39 6.88 13.88
CA LYS A 139 0.16 7.83 14.85
C LYS A 139 0.13 9.28 14.32
N GLN A 140 0.57 9.49 13.07
CA GLN A 140 0.78 10.84 12.53
C GLN A 140 -0.50 11.46 11.96
N PHE A 141 -1.27 10.68 11.20
CA PHE A 141 -2.49 11.19 10.56
C PHE A 141 -3.75 10.96 11.39
N ARG A 142 -3.68 10.08 12.40
CA ARG A 142 -4.84 9.72 13.22
C ARG A 142 -6.04 9.29 12.35
N ILE A 143 -5.75 8.67 11.18
CA ILE A 143 -6.80 8.15 10.31
C ILE A 143 -7.54 7.02 10.99
N ARG A 144 -8.80 6.87 10.64
CA ARG A 144 -9.70 5.91 11.27
C ARG A 144 -9.35 4.47 10.89
N ARG A 145 -8.97 4.24 9.62
CA ARG A 145 -8.66 2.92 9.09
C ARG A 145 -7.72 2.99 7.89
N ILE A 146 -7.13 1.86 7.58
CA ILE A 146 -6.36 1.58 6.37
C ILE A 146 -6.98 0.36 5.70
N ILE A 147 -7.03 0.34 4.38
CA ILE A 147 -7.49 -0.79 3.60
C ILE A 147 -6.36 -1.39 2.76
N ALA A 148 -6.57 -2.59 2.23
CA ALA A 148 -5.76 -3.17 1.16
C ALA A 148 -6.69 -3.97 0.24
N GLU A 149 -6.44 -3.93 -1.06
CA GLU A 149 -7.30 -4.56 -2.07
C GLU A 149 -6.53 -5.61 -2.85
N THR A 150 -7.21 -6.71 -3.21
CA THR A 150 -6.60 -7.77 -4.03
C THR A 150 -7.64 -8.64 -4.72
N GLY A 151 -7.20 -9.51 -5.65
CA GLY A 151 -8.04 -10.52 -6.29
C GLY A 151 -8.34 -11.72 -5.38
N TYR A 152 -9.36 -12.50 -5.75
CA TYR A 152 -9.74 -13.73 -5.02
C TYR A 152 -8.64 -14.80 -5.05
N ASP A 153 -7.88 -14.87 -6.11
CA ASP A 153 -6.81 -15.83 -6.35
C ASP A 153 -5.49 -15.45 -5.69
N ASN A 154 -5.32 -14.19 -5.29
CA ASN A 154 -4.10 -13.71 -4.65
C ASN A 154 -4.04 -14.07 -3.15
N VAL A 155 -3.95 -15.38 -2.88
CA VAL A 155 -3.88 -15.93 -1.52
C VAL A 155 -2.65 -15.39 -0.75
N ALA A 156 -1.57 -15.07 -1.46
CA ALA A 156 -0.37 -14.53 -0.85
C ALA A 156 -0.63 -13.16 -0.21
N SER A 157 -1.26 -12.24 -0.94
CA SER A 157 -1.64 -10.93 -0.39
C SER A 157 -2.69 -11.04 0.71
N GLN A 158 -3.68 -11.91 0.57
CA GLN A 158 -4.66 -12.18 1.63
C GLN A 158 -3.96 -12.67 2.92
N GLY A 159 -2.94 -13.53 2.80
CA GLY A 159 -2.15 -14.00 3.93
C GLY A 159 -1.32 -12.88 4.60
N VAL A 160 -0.86 -11.87 3.85
CA VAL A 160 -0.23 -10.66 4.41
C VAL A 160 -1.27 -9.84 5.18
N MET A 161 -2.43 -9.56 4.59
CA MET A 161 -3.54 -8.83 5.23
C MET A 161 -3.94 -9.47 6.57
N GLN A 162 -4.10 -10.81 6.59
CA GLN A 162 -4.43 -11.54 7.82
C GLN A 162 -3.37 -11.38 8.91
N ARG A 163 -2.08 -11.45 8.56
CA ARG A 163 -0.97 -11.27 9.51
C ARG A 163 -0.86 -9.84 10.04
N LEU A 164 -1.36 -8.86 9.28
CA LEU A 164 -1.48 -7.47 9.71
C LEU A 164 -2.72 -7.24 10.61
N GLY A 165 -3.54 -8.27 10.84
CA GLY A 165 -4.76 -8.15 11.63
C GLY A 165 -5.93 -7.52 10.90
N MET A 166 -5.88 -7.45 9.57
CA MET A 166 -6.99 -6.93 8.76
C MET A 166 -8.17 -7.91 8.75
N THR A 167 -9.38 -7.40 8.88
CA THR A 167 -10.61 -8.12 8.58
C THR A 167 -10.75 -8.21 7.07
N LEU A 168 -10.88 -9.43 6.53
CA LEU A 168 -11.06 -9.65 5.10
C LEU A 168 -12.55 -9.67 4.75
N GLU A 169 -12.93 -8.84 3.81
CA GLU A 169 -14.29 -8.77 3.28
C GLU A 169 -14.29 -9.01 1.77
N ARG A 170 -15.33 -9.68 1.28
CA ARG A 170 -15.48 -9.95 -0.14
C ARG A 170 -16.45 -8.96 -0.77
N ASN A 171 -16.05 -8.36 -1.89
CA ASN A 171 -16.94 -7.53 -2.67
C ASN A 171 -18.03 -8.40 -3.32
N PRO A 172 -19.31 -8.13 -3.05
CA PRO A 172 -20.41 -8.90 -3.66
C PRO A 172 -20.61 -8.61 -5.16
N LYS A 173 -19.99 -7.53 -5.69
CA LYS A 173 -20.07 -7.09 -7.10
C LYS A 173 -18.66 -6.90 -7.67
N PRO A 174 -17.88 -7.98 -7.88
CA PRO A 174 -16.46 -7.88 -8.24
C PRO A 174 -16.19 -7.52 -9.72
N GLU A 175 -17.21 -7.44 -10.57
CA GLU A 175 -17.06 -7.36 -12.03
C GLU A 175 -16.44 -6.04 -12.49
N GLU A 176 -16.61 -4.98 -11.73
CA GLU A 176 -16.18 -3.64 -12.13
C GLU A 176 -14.67 -3.40 -11.98
N ARG A 177 -14.01 -4.14 -11.05
CA ARG A 177 -12.57 -3.95 -10.76
C ARG A 177 -11.91 -5.27 -10.33
N PRO A 178 -10.98 -5.83 -11.12
CA PRO A 178 -10.33 -7.10 -10.80
C PRO A 178 -9.59 -7.13 -9.45
N TRP A 179 -9.08 -5.99 -9.00
CA TRP A 179 -8.39 -5.87 -7.71
C TRP A 179 -9.30 -5.55 -6.53
N PHE A 180 -10.57 -5.18 -6.76
CA PHE A 180 -11.55 -4.90 -5.73
C PHE A 180 -12.43 -6.13 -5.45
N GLN A 181 -11.81 -7.30 -5.26
CA GLN A 181 -12.51 -8.55 -4.99
C GLN A 181 -12.47 -8.95 -3.52
N VAL A 182 -11.29 -8.77 -2.89
CA VAL A 182 -11.09 -8.96 -1.46
C VAL A 182 -10.49 -7.67 -0.90
N VAL A 183 -11.11 -7.16 0.15
CA VAL A 183 -10.65 -5.95 0.85
C VAL A 183 -10.31 -6.30 2.28
N GLY A 184 -9.06 -6.07 2.64
CA GLY A 184 -8.61 -6.08 4.02
C GLY A 184 -8.89 -4.73 4.67
N VAL A 185 -9.52 -4.72 5.83
CA VAL A 185 -9.83 -3.49 6.59
C VAL A 185 -9.17 -3.55 7.95
N LEU A 186 -8.37 -2.55 8.27
CA LEU A 186 -7.72 -2.40 9.58
C LEU A 186 -8.12 -1.08 10.22
N TYR A 187 -8.79 -1.14 11.34
CA TYR A 187 -9.13 0.05 12.12
C TYR A 187 -7.96 0.48 13.01
N ASN A 188 -7.81 1.79 13.15
CA ASN A 188 -6.90 2.36 14.13
C ASN A 188 -7.39 2.01 15.54
N PRO A 189 -6.59 1.33 16.38
CA PRO A 189 -7.00 0.98 17.73
C PRO A 189 -7.40 2.18 18.61
N ALA A 190 -6.92 3.38 18.29
CA ALA A 190 -7.25 4.61 18.98
C ALA A 190 -8.54 5.29 18.46
N ALA A 191 -9.22 4.72 17.47
CA ALA A 191 -10.43 5.27 16.85
C ALA A 191 -11.73 4.67 17.41
N GLY A 192 -11.63 3.85 18.46
CA GLY A 192 -12.76 3.22 19.18
C GLY A 192 -13.52 4.16 20.07
#